data_6882257d6aae53c104822e62419a27ef
#
_entry.id   6882257d6aae53c104822e62419a27ef
#
_cell.length_a   1.000
_cell.length_b   1.000
_cell.length_c   1.000
_cell.angle_alpha   90.00
_cell.angle_beta   90.00
_cell.angle_gamma   90.00
#
_symmetry.space_group_name_H-M   'P 1'
#
loop_
_entity.id
_entity.type
_entity.pdbx_description
1 polymer ?
#
loop_
_entity_poly.entity_id
_entity_poly.type
_entity_poly.pdbx_seq_one_letter_code
_entity_poly.pdbx_strand_id
1 'polypeptide(L)'
;MTSELDERGYARLPGLLKSAECRAIDELYDDRKRFRSHIDMALHRFGEGEYRYFDRPLPPLVEQLRRHLYPPLARVANQWNKRLGRDDRLPTSHSRFLKRCKAHDQLRPTPLLLRYRTGGFNCLHQDLYGDVAFPLQVACLLDRPDEDFTGGEFLLMEQRPRMQARAEAIRLSRGEGIVFPTRERPVRGTRGFYRAQLRHGVSRIHSGRRTTLGIIFHDAR
;
A
#
# COMPACT_ATOMS: atom_id res chain seq x y z
N MET A 1 10.02 7.56 -10.39
CA MET A 1 9.20 6.43 -9.93
C MET A 1 9.79 5.07 -10.32
N THR A 2 9.91 4.69 -11.61
CA THR A 2 10.43 3.33 -12.00
C THR A 2 11.85 3.11 -11.49
N SER A 3 12.76 4.05 -11.70
CA SER A 3 14.16 3.98 -11.23
C SER A 3 14.22 3.80 -9.70
N GLU A 4 13.45 4.57 -8.94
CA GLU A 4 13.42 4.49 -7.47
C GLU A 4 12.89 3.13 -6.99
N LEU A 5 11.81 2.60 -7.62
CA LEU A 5 11.29 1.28 -7.33
C LEU A 5 12.32 0.17 -7.61
N ASP A 6 13.07 0.31 -8.70
CA ASP A 6 14.13 -0.64 -9.07
C ASP A 6 15.36 -0.56 -8.12
N GLU A 7 15.72 0.63 -7.65
CA GLU A 7 16.89 0.86 -6.81
C GLU A 7 16.61 0.64 -5.32
N ARG A 8 15.52 1.25 -4.81
CA ARG A 8 15.21 1.32 -3.38
C ARG A 8 14.11 0.37 -2.95
N GLY A 9 13.28 -0.13 -3.90
CA GLY A 9 12.08 -0.92 -3.59
C GLY A 9 10.86 -0.07 -3.24
N TYR A 10 10.96 1.25 -3.30
CA TYR A 10 9.83 2.16 -3.14
C TYR A 10 10.03 3.43 -3.97
N ALA A 11 8.95 4.14 -4.22
CA ALA A 11 8.99 5.47 -4.83
C ALA A 11 8.04 6.42 -4.09
N ARG A 12 8.49 7.66 -3.88
CA ARG A 12 7.69 8.71 -3.27
C ARG A 12 6.81 9.39 -4.33
N LEU A 13 5.60 9.78 -3.94
CA LEU A 13 4.64 10.55 -4.73
C LEU A 13 4.31 11.86 -4.00
N PRO A 14 5.18 12.87 -4.08
CA PRO A 14 4.93 14.15 -3.40
C PRO A 14 3.66 14.80 -3.91
N GLY A 15 2.84 15.32 -2.99
CA GLY A 15 1.61 16.04 -3.35
C GLY A 15 0.56 15.20 -4.07
N LEU A 16 0.51 13.89 -3.80
CA LEU A 16 -0.51 13.00 -4.36
C LEU A 16 -1.93 13.46 -4.00
N LEU A 17 -2.10 14.01 -2.81
CA LEU A 17 -3.33 14.62 -2.33
C LEU A 17 -3.07 16.04 -1.83
N LYS A 18 -4.00 16.95 -2.12
CA LYS A 18 -4.03 18.28 -1.53
C LYS A 18 -4.51 18.20 -0.07
N SER A 19 -4.18 19.19 0.74
CA SER A 19 -4.59 19.23 2.15
C SER A 19 -6.11 19.14 2.37
N ALA A 20 -6.92 19.74 1.48
CA ALA A 20 -8.37 19.62 1.53
C ALA A 20 -8.87 18.21 1.23
N GLU A 21 -8.23 17.53 0.27
CA GLU A 21 -8.54 16.14 -0.08
C GLU A 21 -8.17 15.17 1.04
N CYS A 22 -7.03 15.41 1.72
CA CYS A 22 -6.65 14.64 2.91
C CYS A 22 -7.71 14.74 4.01
N ARG A 23 -8.18 15.96 4.32
CA ARG A 23 -9.25 16.16 5.30
C ARG A 23 -10.54 15.45 4.90
N ALA A 24 -10.99 15.66 3.67
CA ALA A 24 -12.21 15.07 3.17
C ALA A 24 -12.20 13.52 3.21
N ILE A 25 -11.04 12.88 2.98
CA ILE A 25 -10.91 11.44 3.11
C ILE A 25 -10.85 11.01 4.57
N ASP A 26 -10.13 11.72 5.45
CA ASP A 26 -10.05 11.38 6.88
C ASP A 26 -11.42 11.45 7.56
N GLU A 27 -12.25 12.47 7.22
CA GLU A 27 -13.61 12.64 7.72
C GLU A 27 -14.53 11.44 7.38
N LEU A 28 -14.28 10.74 6.26
CA LEU A 28 -15.05 9.54 5.90
C LEU A 28 -14.89 8.42 6.93
N TYR A 29 -13.82 8.42 7.72
CA TYR A 29 -13.56 7.35 8.69
C TYR A 29 -14.71 7.17 9.68
N ASP A 30 -15.39 8.23 10.06
CA ASP A 30 -16.46 8.19 11.07
C ASP A 30 -17.82 7.77 10.49
N ASP A 31 -17.98 7.78 9.16
CA ASP A 31 -19.17 7.26 8.47
C ASP A 31 -19.06 5.73 8.25
N ARG A 32 -19.47 4.97 9.25
CA ARG A 32 -19.41 3.49 9.25
C ARG A 32 -20.07 2.83 8.03
N LYS A 33 -21.07 3.48 7.42
CA LYS A 33 -21.81 2.93 6.27
C LYS A 33 -20.97 2.85 5.00
N ARG A 34 -19.84 3.55 4.95
CA ARG A 34 -18.91 3.54 3.82
C ARG A 34 -17.95 2.35 3.81
N PHE A 35 -17.96 1.56 4.88
CA PHE A 35 -16.99 0.49 5.06
C PHE A 35 -17.68 -0.86 5.17
N ARG A 36 -17.15 -1.84 4.43
CA ARG A 36 -17.62 -3.23 4.48
C ARG A 36 -17.08 -4.02 5.68
N SER A 37 -15.99 -3.54 6.28
CA SER A 37 -15.40 -4.20 7.45
C SER A 37 -14.58 -3.21 8.29
N HIS A 38 -14.49 -3.53 9.57
CA HIS A 38 -13.66 -2.85 10.56
C HIS A 38 -12.83 -3.92 11.27
N ILE A 39 -11.52 -3.75 11.27
CA ILE A 39 -10.56 -4.69 11.85
C ILE A 39 -9.78 -3.97 12.96
N ASP A 40 -9.83 -4.55 14.16
CA ASP A 40 -8.92 -4.22 15.26
C ASP A 40 -7.66 -5.09 15.11
N MET A 41 -6.50 -4.44 14.92
CA MET A 41 -5.24 -5.13 14.66
C MET A 41 -4.77 -5.98 15.85
N ALA A 42 -5.07 -5.56 17.07
CA ALA A 42 -4.66 -6.27 18.29
C ALA A 42 -5.27 -7.67 18.36
N LEU A 43 -6.55 -7.81 17.95
CA LEU A 43 -7.25 -9.10 17.93
C LEU A 43 -6.62 -10.12 16.97
N HIS A 44 -5.88 -9.64 15.96
CA HIS A 44 -5.25 -10.48 14.94
C HIS A 44 -3.72 -10.55 15.08
N ARG A 45 -3.13 -9.93 16.10
CA ARG A 45 -1.68 -9.82 16.30
C ARG A 45 -0.95 -9.12 15.14
N PHE A 46 -1.63 -8.19 14.46
CA PHE A 46 -1.05 -7.39 13.38
C PHE A 46 -0.33 -6.13 13.88
N GLY A 47 -0.52 -5.77 15.14
CA GLY A 47 -0.03 -4.57 15.82
C GLY A 47 -1.11 -3.96 16.69
N GLU A 48 -1.02 -2.64 16.91
CA GLU A 48 -1.97 -1.85 17.70
C GLU A 48 -2.53 -0.74 16.82
N GLY A 49 -3.81 -0.79 16.50
CA GLY A 49 -4.51 0.16 15.64
C GLY A 49 -5.73 -0.47 14.98
N GLU A 50 -6.34 0.25 14.11
CA GLU A 50 -7.54 -0.20 13.41
C GLU A 50 -7.49 0.15 11.93
N TYR A 51 -8.17 -0.63 11.10
CA TYR A 51 -8.39 -0.28 9.71
C TYR A 51 -9.77 -0.68 9.21
N ARG A 52 -10.23 0.05 8.18
CA ARG A 52 -11.56 -0.13 7.58
C ARG A 52 -11.44 -0.21 6.07
N TYR A 53 -11.89 -1.30 5.48
CA TYR A 53 -12.02 -1.43 4.04
C TYR A 53 -13.27 -0.71 3.56
N PHE A 54 -13.12 0.16 2.56
CA PHE A 54 -14.26 0.79 1.91
C PHE A 54 -15.19 -0.25 1.30
N ASP A 55 -16.49 0.08 1.27
CA ASP A 55 -17.50 -0.64 0.50
C ASP A 55 -17.74 0.03 -0.85
N ARG A 56 -18.53 -0.60 -1.70
CA ARG A 56 -18.99 0.00 -2.95
C ARG A 56 -20.28 0.82 -2.72
N PRO A 57 -20.44 1.97 -3.40
CA PRO A 57 -19.46 2.59 -4.31
C PRO A 57 -18.28 3.20 -3.53
N LEU A 58 -17.06 3.08 -4.10
CA LEU A 58 -15.89 3.74 -3.52
C LEU A 58 -16.06 5.28 -3.55
N PRO A 59 -15.49 6.01 -2.57
CA PRO A 59 -15.43 7.46 -2.66
C PRO A 59 -14.81 7.89 -4.00
N PRO A 60 -15.37 8.90 -4.70
CA PRO A 60 -14.94 9.26 -6.06
C PRO A 60 -13.44 9.51 -6.20
N LEU A 61 -12.82 10.17 -5.20
CA LEU A 61 -11.39 10.44 -5.21
C LEU A 61 -10.56 9.15 -5.06
N VAL A 62 -10.98 8.22 -4.22
CA VAL A 62 -10.30 6.91 -4.04
C VAL A 62 -10.40 6.08 -5.33
N GLU A 63 -11.56 6.04 -5.97
CA GLU A 63 -11.76 5.39 -7.27
C GLU A 63 -10.88 6.03 -8.36
N GLN A 64 -10.80 7.35 -8.40
CA GLN A 64 -9.99 8.11 -9.34
C GLN A 64 -8.49 7.80 -9.14
N LEU A 65 -7.98 7.85 -7.91
CA LEU A 65 -6.59 7.51 -7.60
C LEU A 65 -6.27 6.07 -8.04
N ARG A 66 -7.12 5.12 -7.71
CA ARG A 66 -6.95 3.72 -8.08
C ARG A 66 -6.86 3.54 -9.61
N ARG A 67 -7.73 4.22 -10.34
CA ARG A 67 -7.77 4.18 -11.80
C ARG A 67 -6.54 4.83 -12.45
N HIS A 68 -6.09 5.99 -11.94
CA HIS A 68 -4.98 6.74 -12.54
C HIS A 68 -3.59 6.18 -12.18
N LEU A 69 -3.42 5.66 -10.97
CA LEU A 69 -2.14 5.08 -10.55
C LEU A 69 -1.89 3.69 -11.17
N TYR A 70 -2.94 2.94 -11.48
CA TYR A 70 -2.79 1.58 -12.00
C TYR A 70 -1.96 1.49 -13.31
N PRO A 71 -2.24 2.25 -14.40
CA PRO A 71 -1.56 2.04 -15.67
C PRO A 71 -0.03 2.22 -15.61
N PRO A 72 0.53 3.27 -14.99
CA PRO A 72 1.98 3.39 -14.84
C PRO A 72 2.57 2.27 -13.96
N LEU A 73 1.87 1.85 -12.90
CA LEU A 73 2.33 0.77 -12.02
C LEU A 73 2.24 -0.60 -12.71
N ALA A 74 1.23 -0.83 -13.56
CA ALA A 74 1.13 -2.06 -14.35
C ALA A 74 2.30 -2.20 -15.35
N ARG A 75 2.83 -1.10 -15.90
CA ARG A 75 4.04 -1.14 -16.72
C ARG A 75 5.25 -1.61 -15.91
N VAL A 76 5.44 -1.07 -14.70
CA VAL A 76 6.52 -1.50 -13.79
C VAL A 76 6.36 -2.97 -13.41
N ALA A 77 5.16 -3.37 -13.01
CA ALA A 77 4.85 -4.75 -12.62
C ALA A 77 5.12 -5.75 -13.76
N ASN A 78 4.76 -5.41 -14.99
CA ASN A 78 5.04 -6.24 -16.17
C ASN A 78 6.55 -6.33 -16.48
N GLN A 79 7.31 -5.26 -16.29
CA GLN A 79 8.77 -5.32 -16.40
C GLN A 79 9.37 -6.21 -15.30
N TRP A 80 8.87 -6.14 -14.08
CA TRP A 80 9.31 -6.98 -12.98
C TRP A 80 9.00 -8.46 -13.23
N ASN A 81 7.81 -8.77 -13.74
CA ASN A 81 7.46 -10.13 -14.15
C ASN A 81 8.43 -10.67 -15.20
N LYS A 82 8.71 -9.88 -16.25
CA LYS A 82 9.70 -10.26 -17.27
C LYS A 82 11.10 -10.50 -16.68
N ARG A 83 11.57 -9.63 -15.79
CA ARG A 83 12.89 -9.78 -15.13
C ARG A 83 12.98 -11.01 -14.23
N LEU A 84 11.85 -11.45 -13.67
CA LEU A 84 11.74 -12.64 -12.82
C LEU A 84 11.37 -13.92 -13.58
N GLY A 85 11.31 -13.87 -14.92
CA GLY A 85 10.95 -15.02 -15.76
C GLY A 85 9.51 -15.49 -15.59
N ARG A 86 8.58 -14.57 -15.33
CA ARG A 86 7.14 -14.86 -15.20
C ARG A 86 6.41 -14.49 -16.48
N ASP A 87 5.60 -15.39 -16.97
CA ASP A 87 4.79 -15.18 -18.18
C ASP A 87 3.49 -14.40 -17.90
N ASP A 88 3.16 -14.17 -16.60
CA ASP A 88 1.95 -13.43 -16.25
C ASP A 88 2.06 -11.96 -16.67
N ARG A 89 1.18 -11.57 -17.58
CA ARG A 89 1.06 -10.19 -18.07
C ARG A 89 -0.19 -9.54 -17.52
N LEU A 90 0.00 -8.50 -16.75
CA LEU A 90 -1.08 -7.69 -16.19
C LEU A 90 -1.69 -6.79 -17.27
N PRO A 91 -3.03 -6.65 -17.33
CA PRO A 91 -3.69 -5.71 -18.22
C PRO A 91 -3.21 -4.27 -18.03
N THR A 92 -3.24 -3.47 -19.09
CA THR A 92 -2.80 -2.06 -19.02
C THR A 92 -3.85 -1.13 -18.40
N SER A 93 -5.10 -1.54 -18.31
CA SER A 93 -6.18 -0.76 -17.68
C SER A 93 -6.70 -1.45 -16.41
N HIS A 94 -7.00 -0.64 -15.38
CA HIS A 94 -7.52 -1.12 -14.11
C HIS A 94 -8.85 -1.86 -14.27
N SER A 95 -9.73 -1.37 -15.12
CA SER A 95 -11.03 -2.02 -15.38
C SER A 95 -10.89 -3.44 -15.95
N ARG A 96 -9.92 -3.68 -16.85
CA ARG A 96 -9.62 -5.02 -17.35
C ARG A 96 -9.01 -5.90 -16.26
N PHE A 97 -8.18 -5.33 -15.40
CA PHE A 97 -7.61 -6.06 -14.27
C PHE A 97 -8.68 -6.46 -13.25
N LEU A 98 -9.64 -5.58 -12.95
CA LEU A 98 -10.77 -5.92 -12.08
C LEU A 98 -11.71 -6.98 -12.69
N LYS A 99 -11.86 -7.02 -14.02
CA LYS A 99 -12.55 -8.15 -14.70
C LYS A 99 -11.83 -9.47 -14.46
N ARG A 100 -10.48 -9.48 -14.47
CA ARG A 100 -9.69 -10.65 -14.12
C ARG A 100 -9.89 -11.04 -12.64
N CYS A 101 -9.89 -10.09 -11.71
CA CYS A 101 -10.21 -10.34 -10.30
C CYS A 101 -11.60 -10.99 -10.16
N LYS A 102 -12.61 -10.44 -10.82
CA LYS A 102 -13.98 -10.95 -10.81
C LYS A 102 -14.07 -12.40 -11.32
N ALA A 103 -13.30 -12.77 -12.33
CA ALA A 103 -13.26 -14.14 -12.85
C ALA A 103 -12.68 -15.16 -11.86
N HIS A 104 -12.07 -14.69 -10.74
CA HIS A 104 -11.55 -15.48 -9.63
C HIS A 104 -12.32 -15.23 -8.33
N ASP A 105 -13.59 -14.78 -8.42
CA ASP A 105 -14.47 -14.48 -7.28
C ASP A 105 -13.95 -13.40 -6.32
N GLN A 106 -13.02 -12.56 -6.80
CA GLN A 106 -12.50 -11.41 -6.05
C GLN A 106 -13.34 -10.17 -6.39
N LEU A 107 -14.35 -9.89 -5.55
CA LEU A 107 -15.36 -8.86 -5.80
C LEU A 107 -15.34 -7.72 -4.76
N ARG A 108 -14.71 -7.97 -3.59
CA ARG A 108 -14.71 -7.02 -2.47
C ARG A 108 -13.62 -5.98 -2.65
N PRO A 109 -13.93 -4.68 -2.63
CA PRO A 109 -12.94 -3.63 -2.78
C PRO A 109 -11.92 -3.65 -1.63
N THR A 110 -10.68 -3.34 -1.95
CA THR A 110 -9.56 -3.40 -1.01
C THR A 110 -8.95 -2.06 -0.61
N PRO A 111 -9.30 -0.89 -1.17
CA PRO A 111 -8.88 0.38 -0.59
C PRO A 111 -9.38 0.50 0.85
N LEU A 112 -8.54 1.11 1.72
CA LEU A 112 -8.81 1.12 3.15
C LEU A 112 -8.27 2.40 3.80
N LEU A 113 -8.83 2.73 4.97
CA LEU A 113 -8.23 3.69 5.90
C LEU A 113 -7.66 2.95 7.10
N LEU A 114 -6.39 3.25 7.41
CA LEU A 114 -5.71 2.76 8.61
C LEU A 114 -5.58 3.92 9.60
N ARG A 115 -5.90 3.68 10.86
CA ARG A 115 -5.83 4.70 11.92
C ARG A 115 -5.10 4.16 13.13
N TYR A 116 -4.10 4.91 13.58
CA TYR A 116 -3.29 4.62 14.75
C TYR A 116 -3.41 5.76 15.74
N ARG A 117 -3.35 5.44 17.03
CA ARG A 117 -3.28 6.39 18.13
C ARG A 117 -1.96 6.23 18.87
N THR A 118 -1.69 7.05 19.86
CA THR A 118 -0.53 6.91 20.77
C THR A 118 -0.38 5.47 21.22
N GLY A 119 0.83 4.92 21.11
CA GLY A 119 1.16 3.52 21.36
C GLY A 119 0.99 2.61 20.14
N GLY A 120 0.16 2.99 19.17
CA GLY A 120 -0.15 2.21 17.98
C GLY A 120 1.05 1.97 17.06
N PHE A 121 1.03 0.86 16.36
CA PHE A 121 2.04 0.46 15.37
C PHE A 121 1.47 -0.62 14.44
N ASN A 122 2.16 -0.91 13.33
CA ASN A 122 1.84 -2.06 12.49
C ASN A 122 3.07 -2.96 12.35
N CYS A 123 2.91 -4.23 12.66
CA CYS A 123 3.97 -5.22 12.51
C CYS A 123 4.44 -5.33 11.05
N LEU A 124 5.69 -5.73 10.86
CA LEU A 124 6.23 -5.97 9.52
C LEU A 124 5.54 -7.17 8.87
N HIS A 125 4.82 -6.94 7.79
CA HIS A 125 4.00 -7.93 7.07
C HIS A 125 4.12 -7.81 5.55
N GLN A 126 3.45 -8.72 4.87
CA GLN A 126 3.24 -8.73 3.43
C GLN A 126 1.74 -8.81 3.15
N ASP A 127 1.25 -8.07 2.16
CA ASP A 127 -0.15 -8.12 1.74
C ASP A 127 -0.34 -9.13 0.61
N LEU A 128 -0.91 -10.28 0.96
CA LEU A 128 -1.18 -11.37 0.04
C LEU A 128 -2.67 -11.72 0.11
N TYR A 129 -3.45 -11.24 -0.85
CA TYR A 129 -4.89 -11.46 -0.89
C TYR A 129 -5.32 -12.09 -2.21
N GLY A 130 -5.94 -13.27 -2.15
CA GLY A 130 -6.55 -13.94 -3.29
C GLY A 130 -5.56 -14.52 -4.30
N ASP A 131 -6.11 -15.11 -5.37
CA ASP A 131 -5.33 -15.77 -6.43
C ASP A 131 -4.78 -14.76 -7.44
N VAL A 132 -5.49 -13.65 -7.61
CA VAL A 132 -5.08 -12.54 -8.47
C VAL A 132 -4.64 -11.38 -7.61
N ALA A 133 -3.33 -11.14 -7.55
CA ALA A 133 -2.74 -10.04 -6.80
C ALA A 133 -1.99 -9.07 -7.72
N PHE A 134 -2.11 -7.77 -7.44
CA PHE A 134 -1.27 -6.76 -8.06
C PHE A 134 -0.02 -6.56 -7.20
N PRO A 135 1.20 -6.58 -7.75
CA PRO A 135 2.42 -6.66 -6.93
C PRO A 135 2.86 -5.34 -6.30
N LEU A 136 2.17 -4.25 -6.55
CA LEU A 136 2.46 -2.92 -6.03
C LEU A 136 1.23 -2.32 -5.35
N GLN A 137 1.44 -1.52 -4.32
CA GLN A 137 0.40 -0.79 -3.61
C GLN A 137 0.87 0.62 -3.25
N VAL A 138 -0.05 1.46 -2.83
CA VAL A 138 0.22 2.84 -2.44
C VAL A 138 -0.34 3.10 -1.05
N ALA A 139 0.43 3.76 -0.20
CA ALA A 139 -0.06 4.36 1.04
C ALA A 139 0.09 5.88 0.95
N CYS A 140 -0.92 6.64 1.36
CA CYS A 140 -0.89 8.10 1.40
C CYS A 140 -1.17 8.61 2.82
N LEU A 141 -0.26 9.40 3.36
CA LEU A 141 -0.41 9.98 4.71
C LEU A 141 -1.41 11.14 4.68
N LEU A 142 -2.41 11.12 5.57
CA LEU A 142 -3.47 12.13 5.63
C LEU A 142 -3.23 13.21 6.69
N ASP A 143 -2.51 12.90 7.75
CA ASP A 143 -2.22 13.78 8.89
C ASP A 143 -0.84 14.45 8.75
N ARG A 144 -0.58 15.47 9.59
CA ARG A 144 0.66 16.25 9.58
C ARG A 144 1.63 15.68 10.63
N PRO A 145 2.82 15.18 10.20
CA PRO A 145 3.87 14.82 11.15
C PRO A 145 4.27 16.04 12.00
N ASP A 146 4.54 15.81 13.28
CA ASP A 146 4.92 16.76 14.33
C ASP A 146 3.81 17.71 14.79
N GLU A 147 2.70 17.80 14.07
CA GLU A 147 1.53 18.59 14.48
C GLU A 147 0.39 17.70 14.97
N ASP A 148 -0.02 16.73 14.16
CA ASP A 148 -1.14 15.84 14.47
C ASP A 148 -0.68 14.56 15.19
N PHE A 149 0.59 14.14 14.97
CA PHE A 149 1.20 12.98 15.61
C PHE A 149 2.74 13.02 15.57
N THR A 150 3.40 12.20 16.39
CA THR A 150 4.86 11.96 16.35
C THR A 150 5.18 10.46 16.31
N GLY A 151 6.36 10.08 15.77
CA GLY A 151 6.68 8.69 15.42
C GLY A 151 5.94 8.24 14.16
N GLY A 152 5.60 6.98 14.05
CA GLY A 152 4.77 6.45 12.98
C GLY A 152 5.39 6.50 11.59
N GLU A 153 6.69 6.36 11.47
CA GLU A 153 7.38 6.24 10.19
C GLU A 153 6.88 5.02 9.43
N PHE A 154 6.78 5.14 8.10
CA PHE A 154 6.58 3.99 7.24
C PHE A 154 7.86 3.15 7.22
N LEU A 155 7.75 1.90 7.61
CA LEU A 155 8.88 0.97 7.66
C LEU A 155 8.85 0.08 6.40
N LEU A 156 10.00 -0.05 5.74
CA LEU A 156 10.19 -0.99 4.66
C LEU A 156 11.42 -1.83 4.95
N MET A 157 11.25 -3.15 5.04
CA MET A 157 12.33 -4.11 5.27
C MET A 157 12.54 -4.94 4.01
N GLU A 158 13.77 -4.96 3.50
CA GLU A 158 14.18 -5.80 2.39
C GLU A 158 15.07 -6.94 2.88
N GLN A 159 14.74 -8.16 2.48
CA GLN A 159 15.53 -9.36 2.69
C GLN A 159 16.00 -9.92 1.34
N ARG A 160 17.31 -9.89 1.11
CA ARG A 160 17.97 -10.52 -0.05
C ARG A 160 18.45 -11.92 0.33
N PRO A 161 18.52 -12.85 -0.64
CA PRO A 161 19.05 -14.18 -0.38
C PRO A 161 20.47 -14.15 0.19
N ARG A 162 20.70 -14.89 1.27
CA ARG A 162 22.01 -15.03 1.96
C ARG A 162 22.59 -13.72 2.52
N MET A 163 21.77 -12.71 2.77
CA MET A 163 22.17 -11.43 3.36
C MET A 163 21.33 -11.14 4.60
N GLN A 164 21.85 -10.28 5.48
CA GLN A 164 21.05 -9.72 6.57
C GLN A 164 19.95 -8.81 6.00
N ALA A 165 18.83 -8.72 6.70
CA ALA A 165 17.74 -7.82 6.34
C ALA A 165 18.16 -6.36 6.53
N ARG A 166 17.72 -5.49 5.62
CA ARG A 166 17.88 -4.05 5.73
C ARG A 166 16.53 -3.38 5.86
N ALA A 167 16.37 -2.49 6.81
CA ALA A 167 15.18 -1.70 7.01
C ALA A 167 15.44 -0.22 6.72
N GLU A 168 14.43 0.47 6.21
CA GLU A 168 14.37 1.91 6.07
C GLU A 168 13.14 2.44 6.81
N ALA A 169 13.32 3.50 7.60
CA ALA A 169 12.27 4.28 8.21
C ALA A 169 12.01 5.52 7.33
N ILE A 170 10.83 5.59 6.73
CA ILE A 170 10.50 6.60 5.73
C ILE A 170 9.47 7.54 6.33
N ARG A 171 9.87 8.79 6.53
CA ARG A 171 8.96 9.83 6.98
C ARG A 171 8.25 10.43 5.77
N LEU A 172 6.93 10.34 5.74
CA LEU A 172 6.07 10.95 4.74
C LEU A 172 5.55 12.29 5.24
N SER A 173 5.26 13.19 4.31
CA SER A 173 4.53 14.43 4.56
C SER A 173 3.03 14.22 4.32
N ARG A 174 2.19 15.12 4.85
CA ARG A 174 0.75 15.12 4.56
C ARG A 174 0.48 15.20 3.07
N GLY A 175 -0.40 14.33 2.58
CA GLY A 175 -0.76 14.24 1.16
C GLY A 175 0.30 13.58 0.30
N GLU A 176 1.41 13.16 0.88
CA GLU A 176 2.42 12.40 0.17
C GLU A 176 2.07 10.92 0.14
N GLY A 177 2.19 10.31 -1.04
CA GLY A 177 2.07 8.88 -1.25
C GLY A 177 3.42 8.19 -1.31
N ILE A 178 3.43 6.90 -1.01
CA ILE A 178 4.55 5.98 -1.24
C ILE A 178 4.05 4.76 -1.98
N VAL A 179 4.73 4.42 -3.08
CA VAL A 179 4.53 3.17 -3.83
C VAL A 179 5.53 2.15 -3.35
N PHE A 180 5.10 0.92 -3.08
CA PHE A 180 5.96 -0.15 -2.61
C PHE A 180 5.41 -1.53 -3.01
N PRO A 181 6.25 -2.58 -3.04
CA PRO A 181 5.81 -3.93 -3.35
C PRO A 181 4.97 -4.55 -2.23
N THR A 182 3.97 -5.33 -2.61
CA THR A 182 3.19 -6.13 -1.66
C THR A 182 4.02 -7.23 -1.00
N ARG A 183 5.01 -7.79 -1.74
CA ARG A 183 5.78 -8.93 -1.28
C ARG A 183 7.25 -8.91 -1.71
N GLU A 184 7.52 -8.70 -2.99
CA GLU A 184 8.85 -8.89 -3.55
C GLU A 184 9.13 -8.00 -4.76
N ARG A 185 10.41 -7.80 -5.06
CA ARG A 185 10.87 -7.11 -6.26
C ARG A 185 12.06 -7.80 -6.92
N PRO A 186 12.30 -7.59 -8.24
CA PRO A 186 13.54 -8.00 -8.86
C PRO A 186 14.71 -7.10 -8.41
N VAL A 187 15.81 -7.70 -8.07
CA VAL A 187 17.08 -7.02 -7.82
C VAL A 187 18.11 -7.53 -8.82
N ARG A 188 18.86 -6.61 -9.42
CA ARG A 188 19.92 -6.98 -10.37
C ARG A 188 21.09 -7.61 -9.61
N GLY A 189 21.49 -8.79 -10.04
CA GLY A 189 22.70 -9.48 -9.61
C GLY A 189 23.72 -9.62 -10.74
N THR A 190 24.81 -10.33 -10.51
CA THR A 190 25.86 -10.57 -11.50
C THR A 190 25.41 -11.41 -12.70
N ARG A 191 24.45 -12.32 -12.49
CA ARG A 191 23.94 -13.26 -13.51
C ARG A 191 22.46 -13.04 -13.86
N GLY A 192 21.98 -11.76 -13.83
CA GLY A 192 20.57 -11.45 -14.11
C GLY A 192 19.82 -10.91 -12.88
N PHE A 193 18.54 -11.27 -12.73
CA PHE A 193 17.72 -10.76 -11.64
C PHE A 193 17.34 -11.88 -10.65
N TYR A 194 17.30 -11.53 -9.37
CA TYR A 194 16.80 -12.40 -8.30
C TYR A 194 15.70 -11.70 -7.51
N ARG A 195 14.94 -12.45 -6.74
CA ARG A 195 13.85 -11.94 -5.88
C ARG A 195 14.40 -11.46 -4.55
N ALA A 196 14.14 -10.23 -4.18
CA ALA A 196 14.25 -9.74 -2.82
C ALA A 196 12.86 -9.71 -2.19
N GLN A 197 12.75 -10.23 -0.96
CA GLN A 197 11.49 -10.18 -0.19
C GLN A 197 11.39 -8.82 0.51
N LEU A 198 10.20 -8.24 0.49
CA LEU A 198 9.92 -7.02 1.22
C LEU A 198 8.81 -7.25 2.24
N ARG A 199 8.93 -6.57 3.37
CA ARG A 199 7.87 -6.41 4.38
C ARG A 199 7.74 -4.93 4.68
N HIS A 200 6.54 -4.51 5.02
CA HIS A 200 6.29 -3.14 5.43
C HIS A 200 5.50 -3.09 6.72
N GLY A 201 5.53 -1.94 7.37
CA GLY A 201 4.84 -1.70 8.63
C GLY A 201 4.84 -0.22 8.98
N VAL A 202 4.44 0.07 10.22
CA VAL A 202 4.46 1.44 10.77
C VAL A 202 5.12 1.38 12.14
N SER A 203 6.09 2.26 12.40
CA SER A 203 6.72 2.38 13.70
C SER A 203 5.71 2.88 14.74
N ARG A 204 6.06 2.78 16.02
CA ARG A 204 5.20 3.21 17.12
C ARG A 204 4.83 4.69 17.01
N ILE A 205 3.56 5.00 17.15
CA ILE A 205 3.07 6.36 17.35
C ILE A 205 3.40 6.79 18.78
N HIS A 206 4.17 7.84 18.94
CA HIS A 206 4.56 8.34 20.25
C HIS A 206 3.48 9.26 20.84
N SER A 207 2.84 10.08 20.01
CA SER A 207 1.74 10.96 20.42
C SER A 207 0.76 11.20 19.29
N GLY A 208 -0.50 11.50 19.61
CA GLY A 208 -1.51 11.94 18.65
C GLY A 208 -2.20 10.82 17.87
N ARG A 209 -2.63 11.13 16.65
CA ARG A 209 -3.37 10.25 15.76
C ARG A 209 -2.78 10.31 14.35
N ARG A 210 -2.56 9.16 13.75
CA ARG A 210 -2.06 9.01 12.38
C ARG A 210 -3.05 8.21 11.53
N THR A 211 -3.53 8.81 10.43
CA THR A 211 -4.41 8.16 9.45
C THR A 211 -3.72 8.05 8.10
N THR A 212 -3.91 6.93 7.43
CA THR A 212 -3.33 6.63 6.11
C THR A 212 -4.40 6.05 5.19
N LEU A 213 -4.44 6.51 3.94
CA LEU A 213 -5.20 5.89 2.87
C LEU A 213 -4.34 4.81 2.21
N GLY A 214 -4.77 3.56 2.26
CA GLY A 214 -4.19 2.45 1.51
C GLY A 214 -4.91 2.24 0.19
N ILE A 215 -4.16 2.15 -0.91
CA ILE A 215 -4.68 1.90 -2.27
C ILE A 215 -4.09 0.59 -2.76
N ILE A 216 -4.90 -0.44 -2.68
CA ILE A 216 -4.63 -1.77 -3.23
C ILE A 216 -5.43 -1.89 -4.53
N PHE A 217 -4.85 -2.47 -5.57
CA PHE A 217 -5.41 -2.45 -6.92
C PHE A 217 -6.24 -3.67 -7.27
N HIS A 218 -6.01 -4.83 -6.66
CA HIS A 218 -6.88 -6.00 -6.78
C HIS A 218 -8.04 -5.94 -5.79
N ASP A 219 -9.13 -6.64 -6.11
CA ASP A 219 -10.21 -6.88 -5.16
C ASP A 219 -9.97 -8.21 -4.42
N ALA A 220 -10.56 -8.39 -3.23
CA ALA A 220 -10.51 -9.62 -2.42
C ALA A 220 -11.77 -10.48 -2.63
N ARG A 221 -11.71 -11.71 -2.15
CA ARG A 221 -12.87 -12.60 -2.05
C ARG A 221 -13.87 -12.18 -1.00
#